data_f24262d2f7b7bba676e6c4f960416bd7
#
_entry.id   f24262d2f7b7bba676e6c4f960416bd7
#
_cell.length_a   1.000
_cell.length_b   1.000
_cell.length_c   1.000
_cell.angle_alpha   90.00
_cell.angle_beta   90.00
_cell.angle_gamma   90.00
#
_symmetry.space_group_name_H-M   'P 1'
#
loop_
_entity.id
_entity.type
_entity.pdbx_description
1 polymer ?
#
loop_
_entity_poly.entity_id
_entity_poly.type
_entity_poly.pdbx_seq_one_letter_code
_entity_poly.pdbx_strand_id
1 'polypeptide(L)'
;MRYKPTEVKLVLVDPKKVELTNYNGIPHLLCPVVSDPKKASLTLQRVVTEMDNRFQTFSDKEVKNITGYNDMIEKYNKKHPESPQSKMPYIVVIIDELADLMLVASKEVEDSITRITQLARAAGIHLIVATQRPSTDVITGLIKNNIPSRIAFAVASQIDSRTILDQRGAERLLGKGDMLYFPMGESSPTRVQGCFVNDNEIKRLIDYCKNQATAKYDSTFESVSQNTSSGSGNSAVGGDDDDAYNDVVEFAIQTGKISASLIQRRFRFGYNRAARMMDLLEARGIVGPQNGSKPREVLVKLEKNDVEE
;
A
#
# COMPACT_ATOMS: atom_id res chain seq x y z
N MET A 1 -0.99 6.89 21.83
CA MET A 1 0.02 6.28 22.69
C MET A 1 -0.50 5.22 23.62
N ARG A 2 -1.70 4.74 23.38
CA ARG A 2 -2.28 3.61 24.09
C ARG A 2 -1.77 2.27 23.52
N TYR A 3 -1.42 2.26 22.23
CA TYR A 3 -1.02 1.05 21.51
C TYR A 3 0.42 1.14 21.02
N LYS A 4 1.13 0.02 21.07
CA LYS A 4 2.51 -0.12 20.63
C LYS A 4 2.60 -0.33 19.10
N PRO A 5 3.75 -0.07 18.47
CA PRO A 5 3.97 -0.36 17.04
C PRO A 5 3.79 -1.84 16.65
N THR A 6 3.84 -2.74 17.63
CA THR A 6 3.54 -4.18 17.46
C THR A 6 2.06 -4.51 17.50
N GLU A 7 1.21 -3.57 17.91
CA GLU A 7 -0.23 -3.74 18.01
C GLU A 7 -0.97 -2.99 16.89
N VAL A 8 -0.46 -1.80 16.51
CA VAL A 8 -1.05 -0.95 15.46
C VAL A 8 0.04 -0.42 14.55
N LYS A 9 -0.19 -0.55 13.26
CA LYS A 9 0.60 0.03 12.18
C LYS A 9 -0.21 1.06 11.40
N LEU A 10 0.48 2.02 10.81
CA LEU A 10 -0.14 3.12 10.07
C LEU A 10 0.39 3.18 8.63
N VAL A 11 -0.51 3.47 7.70
CA VAL A 11 -0.21 3.92 6.35
C VAL A 11 -0.83 5.30 6.19
N LEU A 12 -0.01 6.31 5.97
CA LEU A 12 -0.46 7.71 5.86
C LEU A 12 -0.26 8.21 4.43
N VAL A 13 -1.31 8.80 3.87
CA VAL A 13 -1.32 9.39 2.52
C VAL A 13 -1.66 10.87 2.64
N ASP A 14 -0.70 11.72 2.25
CA ASP A 14 -0.79 13.18 2.30
C ASP A 14 -0.30 13.80 0.97
N PRO A 15 -1.18 13.90 -0.03
CA PRO A 15 -0.81 14.42 -1.35
C PRO A 15 -0.32 15.86 -1.31
N LYS A 16 -0.76 16.65 -0.34
CA LYS A 16 -0.42 18.07 -0.19
C LYS A 16 0.87 18.31 0.58
N LYS A 17 1.41 17.30 1.26
CA LYS A 17 2.61 17.40 2.13
C LYS A 17 2.49 18.41 3.26
N VAL A 18 1.31 18.60 3.83
CA VAL A 18 1.03 19.64 4.83
C VAL A 18 0.74 19.01 6.20
N GLU A 19 -0.26 18.12 6.28
CA GLU A 19 -0.84 17.71 7.54
C GLU A 19 -0.13 16.50 8.16
N LEU A 20 0.21 15.48 7.35
CA LEU A 20 0.70 14.20 7.85
C LEU A 20 2.21 13.99 7.66
N THR A 21 2.88 14.81 6.87
CA THR A 21 4.32 14.66 6.56
C THR A 21 5.20 14.72 7.82
N ASN A 22 4.81 15.47 8.85
CA ASN A 22 5.51 15.59 10.11
C ASN A 22 5.59 14.25 10.90
N TYR A 23 4.68 13.32 10.62
CA TYR A 23 4.65 11.99 11.25
C TYR A 23 5.74 11.03 10.72
N ASN A 24 6.48 11.41 9.67
CA ASN A 24 7.58 10.59 9.19
C ASN A 24 8.58 10.26 10.31
N GLY A 25 8.96 8.99 10.39
CA GLY A 25 9.90 8.49 11.39
C GLY A 25 9.27 7.98 12.69
N ILE A 26 7.94 8.06 12.89
CA ILE A 26 7.31 7.37 14.01
C ILE A 26 7.33 5.84 13.79
N PRO A 27 7.56 5.03 14.83
CA PRO A 27 7.75 3.57 14.70
C PRO A 27 6.47 2.81 14.28
N HIS A 28 5.32 3.48 14.28
CA HIS A 28 4.05 2.90 13.84
C HIS A 28 3.89 2.84 12.32
N LEU A 29 4.66 3.62 11.55
CA LEU A 29 4.54 3.64 10.09
C LEU A 29 5.03 2.34 9.46
N LEU A 30 4.25 1.82 8.48
CA LEU A 30 4.66 0.73 7.59
C LEU A 30 5.59 1.20 6.47
N CYS A 31 5.39 2.43 5.99
CA CYS A 31 6.23 3.08 4.99
C CYS A 31 6.29 4.59 5.30
N PRO A 32 7.22 5.36 4.70
CA PRO A 32 7.16 6.82 4.76
C PRO A 32 5.80 7.35 4.32
N VAL A 33 5.43 8.54 4.82
CA VAL A 33 4.17 9.19 4.40
C VAL A 33 4.17 9.37 2.88
N VAL A 34 3.14 8.85 2.24
CA VAL A 34 3.02 8.80 0.77
C VAL A 34 2.40 10.08 0.29
N SER A 35 3.15 10.86 -0.53
CA SER A 35 2.68 12.16 -1.01
C SER A 35 2.41 12.21 -2.52
N ASP A 36 2.92 11.25 -3.28
CA ASP A 36 2.64 11.15 -4.72
C ASP A 36 1.34 10.37 -4.95
N PRO A 37 0.35 10.92 -5.72
CA PRO A 37 -0.92 10.24 -5.94
C PRO A 37 -0.82 8.88 -6.64
N LYS A 38 0.13 8.70 -7.57
CA LYS A 38 0.34 7.41 -8.23
C LYS A 38 0.92 6.39 -7.25
N LYS A 39 1.88 6.80 -6.43
CA LYS A 39 2.41 5.95 -5.35
C LYS A 39 1.33 5.63 -4.32
N ALA A 40 0.43 6.55 -4.02
CA ALA A 40 -0.69 6.31 -3.11
C ALA A 40 -1.63 5.22 -3.65
N SER A 41 -1.97 5.25 -4.95
CA SER A 41 -2.75 4.19 -5.60
C SER A 41 -2.06 2.83 -5.47
N LEU A 42 -0.76 2.74 -5.77
CA LEU A 42 0.02 1.51 -5.62
C LEU A 42 0.11 1.05 -4.15
N THR A 43 0.22 1.98 -3.21
CA THR A 43 0.23 1.67 -1.77
C THR A 43 -1.11 1.09 -1.33
N LEU A 44 -2.24 1.60 -1.82
CA LEU A 44 -3.56 1.03 -1.56
C LEU A 44 -3.69 -0.39 -2.14
N GLN A 45 -3.18 -0.64 -3.34
CA GLN A 45 -3.12 -2.00 -3.91
C GLN A 45 -2.25 -2.93 -3.04
N ARG A 46 -1.16 -2.42 -2.45
CA ARG A 46 -0.34 -3.19 -1.51
C ARG A 46 -1.09 -3.52 -0.23
N VAL A 47 -1.89 -2.60 0.29
CA VAL A 47 -2.79 -2.87 1.43
C VAL A 47 -3.78 -4.00 1.10
N VAL A 48 -4.33 -4.02 -0.12
CA VAL A 48 -5.18 -5.12 -0.60
C VAL A 48 -4.42 -6.44 -0.64
N THR A 49 -3.18 -6.44 -1.15
CA THR A 49 -2.34 -7.65 -1.15
C THR A 49 -2.05 -8.15 0.26
N GLU A 50 -1.74 -7.26 1.19
CA GLU A 50 -1.54 -7.62 2.60
C GLU A 50 -2.81 -8.20 3.22
N MET A 51 -3.98 -7.66 2.90
CA MET A 51 -5.26 -8.22 3.30
C MET A 51 -5.44 -9.67 2.82
N ASP A 52 -5.14 -9.94 1.55
CA ASP A 52 -5.23 -11.27 0.96
C ASP A 52 -4.25 -12.25 1.63
N ASN A 53 -3.02 -11.82 1.90
CA ASN A 53 -2.01 -12.61 2.63
C ASN A 53 -2.48 -12.97 4.05
N ARG A 54 -3.16 -12.04 4.71
CA ARG A 54 -3.75 -12.29 6.03
C ARG A 54 -4.86 -13.34 5.96
N PHE A 55 -5.74 -13.26 4.98
CA PHE A 55 -6.77 -14.27 4.78
C PHE A 55 -6.19 -15.65 4.48
N GLN A 56 -5.14 -15.73 3.66
CA GLN A 56 -4.42 -16.99 3.45
C GLN A 56 -3.87 -17.54 4.77
N THR A 57 -3.20 -16.68 5.57
CA THR A 57 -2.70 -17.06 6.90
C THR A 57 -3.81 -17.54 7.83
N PHE A 58 -4.99 -16.88 7.81
CA PHE A 58 -6.12 -17.32 8.63
C PHE A 58 -6.66 -18.68 8.20
N SER A 59 -6.73 -18.93 6.88
CA SER A 59 -7.11 -20.22 6.33
C SER A 59 -6.15 -21.32 6.78
N ASP A 60 -4.84 -21.11 6.64
CA ASP A 60 -3.79 -22.06 6.99
C ASP A 60 -3.76 -22.39 8.51
N LYS A 61 -4.20 -21.43 9.33
CA LYS A 61 -4.27 -21.56 10.80
C LYS A 61 -5.67 -21.89 11.33
N GLU A 62 -6.63 -22.13 10.43
CA GLU A 62 -8.03 -22.47 10.76
C GLU A 62 -8.69 -21.44 11.69
N VAL A 63 -8.38 -20.15 11.53
CA VAL A 63 -8.96 -19.03 12.28
C VAL A 63 -9.77 -18.13 11.36
N LYS A 64 -10.76 -17.40 11.90
CA LYS A 64 -11.71 -16.61 11.10
C LYS A 64 -11.28 -15.16 10.88
N ASN A 65 -10.43 -14.63 11.75
CA ASN A 65 -10.07 -13.21 11.75
C ASN A 65 -8.82 -12.94 12.59
N ILE A 66 -8.36 -11.69 12.57
CA ILE A 66 -7.17 -11.24 13.31
C ILE A 66 -7.27 -11.48 14.82
N THR A 67 -8.45 -11.33 15.42
CA THR A 67 -8.64 -11.57 16.86
C THR A 67 -8.38 -13.05 17.18
N GLY A 68 -9.02 -13.97 16.45
CA GLY A 68 -8.80 -15.40 16.62
C GLY A 68 -7.34 -15.81 16.40
N TYR A 69 -6.68 -15.20 15.38
CA TYR A 69 -5.25 -15.42 15.15
C TYR A 69 -4.41 -14.95 16.34
N ASN A 70 -4.61 -13.72 16.80
CA ASN A 70 -3.86 -13.14 17.91
C ASN A 70 -4.09 -13.88 19.24
N ASP A 71 -5.31 -14.37 19.48
CA ASP A 71 -5.63 -15.22 20.65
C ASP A 71 -4.92 -16.58 20.59
N MET A 72 -4.83 -17.17 19.39
CA MET A 72 -4.07 -18.39 19.16
C MET A 72 -2.58 -18.17 19.45
N ILE A 73 -1.98 -17.10 18.92
CA ILE A 73 -0.58 -16.73 19.17
C ILE A 73 -0.34 -16.50 20.67
N GLU A 74 -1.26 -15.82 21.36
CA GLU A 74 -1.12 -15.59 22.79
C GLU A 74 -1.13 -16.91 23.60
N LYS A 75 -2.01 -17.86 23.25
CA LYS A 75 -2.03 -19.18 23.86
C LYS A 75 -0.76 -19.98 23.57
N TYR A 76 -0.25 -19.87 22.33
CA TYR A 76 1.02 -20.49 21.96
C TYR A 76 2.18 -19.93 22.79
N ASN A 77 2.32 -18.60 22.89
CA ASN A 77 3.38 -17.95 23.62
C ASN A 77 3.37 -18.26 25.12
N LYS A 78 2.18 -18.46 25.72
CA LYS A 78 2.08 -18.91 27.13
C LYS A 78 2.63 -20.30 27.33
N LYS A 79 2.55 -21.17 26.31
CA LYS A 79 3.07 -22.55 26.36
C LYS A 79 4.54 -22.65 25.95
N HIS A 80 5.03 -21.69 25.15
CA HIS A 80 6.37 -21.68 24.56
C HIS A 80 7.07 -20.33 24.81
N PRO A 81 7.36 -19.96 26.07
CA PRO A 81 7.98 -18.68 26.38
C PRO A 81 9.40 -18.52 25.81
N GLU A 82 10.08 -19.64 25.51
CA GLU A 82 11.41 -19.70 24.88
C GLU A 82 11.40 -19.34 23.39
N SER A 83 10.27 -19.46 22.70
CA SER A 83 10.13 -19.17 21.26
C SER A 83 8.85 -18.38 20.94
N PRO A 84 8.70 -17.14 21.45
CA PRO A 84 7.48 -16.38 21.28
C PRO A 84 7.28 -15.94 19.82
N GLN A 85 6.08 -16.12 19.32
CA GLN A 85 5.64 -15.65 18.00
C GLN A 85 5.04 -14.25 18.10
N SER A 86 5.20 -13.45 17.04
CA SER A 86 4.64 -12.11 16.97
C SER A 86 3.15 -12.14 16.66
N LYS A 87 2.37 -11.34 17.38
CA LYS A 87 0.97 -11.07 17.03
C LYS A 87 0.91 -10.25 15.74
N MET A 88 -0.17 -10.40 15.00
CA MET A 88 -0.44 -9.60 13.81
C MET A 88 -0.97 -8.23 14.23
N PRO A 89 -0.33 -7.11 13.81
CA PRO A 89 -0.80 -5.78 14.16
C PRO A 89 -2.06 -5.40 13.36
N TYR A 90 -2.91 -4.57 13.93
CA TYR A 90 -3.91 -3.85 13.16
C TYR A 90 -3.24 -2.83 12.25
N ILE A 91 -3.84 -2.57 11.08
CA ILE A 91 -3.37 -1.54 10.15
C ILE A 91 -4.46 -0.48 10.02
N VAL A 92 -4.09 0.79 10.19
CA VAL A 92 -4.96 1.92 9.92
C VAL A 92 -4.39 2.71 8.75
N VAL A 93 -5.16 2.78 7.67
CA VAL A 93 -4.83 3.57 6.48
C VAL A 93 -5.57 4.90 6.59
N ILE A 94 -4.86 6.01 6.47
CA ILE A 94 -5.44 7.36 6.53
C ILE A 94 -5.10 8.10 5.25
N ILE A 95 -6.13 8.58 4.56
CA ILE A 95 -6.02 9.42 3.36
C ILE A 95 -6.50 10.82 3.74
N ASP A 96 -5.61 11.81 3.70
CA ASP A 96 -5.91 13.19 4.07
C ASP A 96 -6.76 13.92 3.02
N GLU A 97 -6.48 13.72 1.73
CA GLU A 97 -7.25 14.31 0.64
C GLU A 97 -7.51 13.31 -0.49
N LEU A 98 -8.71 12.73 -0.49
CA LEU A 98 -9.13 11.77 -1.51
C LEU A 98 -9.22 12.40 -2.91
N ALA A 99 -9.67 13.65 -3.01
CA ALA A 99 -9.87 14.31 -4.29
C ALA A 99 -8.61 14.34 -5.16
N ASP A 100 -7.43 14.51 -4.55
CA ASP A 100 -6.17 14.56 -5.28
C ASP A 100 -5.77 13.19 -5.84
N LEU A 101 -6.17 12.11 -5.18
CA LEU A 101 -5.99 10.75 -5.70
C LEU A 101 -6.97 10.44 -6.83
N MET A 102 -8.22 10.84 -6.67
CA MET A 102 -9.28 10.61 -7.67
C MET A 102 -9.00 11.34 -8.99
N LEU A 103 -8.32 12.48 -8.96
CA LEU A 103 -7.91 13.21 -10.17
C LEU A 103 -6.87 12.45 -11.00
N VAL A 104 -6.05 11.61 -10.39
CA VAL A 104 -4.89 10.96 -11.05
C VAL A 104 -5.13 9.50 -11.37
N ALA A 105 -5.80 8.76 -10.48
CA ALA A 105 -5.98 7.31 -10.55
C ALA A 105 -7.35 6.90 -9.99
N SER A 106 -8.42 7.52 -10.46
CA SER A 106 -9.78 7.37 -9.92
C SER A 106 -10.21 5.91 -9.80
N LYS A 107 -10.08 5.15 -10.89
CA LYS A 107 -10.54 3.77 -10.95
C LYS A 107 -9.78 2.86 -9.99
N GLU A 108 -8.45 2.90 -10.02
CA GLU A 108 -7.59 2.06 -9.20
C GLU A 108 -7.76 2.37 -7.70
N VAL A 109 -7.96 3.65 -7.36
CA VAL A 109 -8.20 4.10 -5.99
C VAL A 109 -9.59 3.63 -5.53
N GLU A 110 -10.63 3.83 -6.32
CA GLU A 110 -11.98 3.40 -6.01
C GLU A 110 -12.09 1.88 -5.86
N ASP A 111 -11.47 1.10 -6.76
CA ASP A 111 -11.42 -0.36 -6.70
C ASP A 111 -10.72 -0.84 -5.42
N SER A 112 -9.59 -0.22 -5.07
CA SER A 112 -8.82 -0.56 -3.86
C SER A 112 -9.61 -0.22 -2.58
N ILE A 113 -10.20 0.98 -2.49
CA ILE A 113 -11.05 1.39 -1.37
C ILE A 113 -12.23 0.43 -1.22
N THR A 114 -12.91 0.11 -2.31
CA THR A 114 -14.06 -0.80 -2.30
C THR A 114 -13.67 -2.17 -1.76
N ARG A 115 -12.57 -2.74 -2.24
CA ARG A 115 -12.09 -4.05 -1.80
C ARG A 115 -11.67 -4.06 -0.33
N ILE A 116 -10.96 -3.03 0.12
CA ILE A 116 -10.58 -2.87 1.53
C ILE A 116 -11.83 -2.79 2.41
N THR A 117 -12.79 -1.94 2.07
CA THR A 117 -13.96 -1.69 2.92
C THR A 117 -14.91 -2.88 3.00
N GLN A 118 -14.99 -3.71 1.96
CA GLN A 118 -15.82 -4.92 1.95
C GLN A 118 -15.25 -6.06 2.82
N LEU A 119 -13.94 -6.22 2.88
CA LEU A 119 -13.33 -7.43 3.41
C LEU A 119 -12.38 -7.18 4.59
N ALA A 120 -11.72 -6.04 4.67
CA ALA A 120 -10.56 -5.84 5.53
C ALA A 120 -10.84 -5.82 7.04
N ARG A 121 -12.11 -5.70 7.48
CA ARG A 121 -12.48 -5.73 8.91
C ARG A 121 -11.99 -6.99 9.61
N ALA A 122 -12.19 -8.15 8.98
CA ALA A 122 -11.75 -9.43 9.54
C ALA A 122 -10.22 -9.55 9.53
N ALA A 123 -9.54 -8.95 8.56
CA ALA A 123 -8.08 -8.88 8.47
C ALA A 123 -7.45 -7.86 9.43
N GLY A 124 -8.25 -7.06 10.16
CA GLY A 124 -7.77 -6.03 11.06
C GLY A 124 -7.20 -4.80 10.36
N ILE A 125 -7.70 -4.49 9.16
CA ILE A 125 -7.31 -3.31 8.40
C ILE A 125 -8.47 -2.33 8.36
N HIS A 126 -8.21 -1.08 8.71
CA HIS A 126 -9.21 -0.02 8.81
C HIS A 126 -8.80 1.16 7.93
N LEU A 127 -9.81 1.82 7.34
CA LEU A 127 -9.61 2.94 6.43
C LEU A 127 -10.32 4.18 6.94
N ILE A 128 -9.58 5.30 6.96
CA ILE A 128 -10.10 6.64 7.23
C ILE A 128 -9.82 7.47 5.99
N VAL A 129 -10.87 8.05 5.41
CA VAL A 129 -10.77 8.86 4.19
C VAL A 129 -11.30 10.24 4.48
N ALA A 130 -10.48 11.25 4.21
CA ALA A 130 -10.87 12.66 4.29
C ALA A 130 -10.80 13.33 2.93
N THR A 131 -11.57 14.39 2.76
CA THR A 131 -11.52 15.27 1.59
C THR A 131 -12.05 16.65 1.95
N GLN A 132 -11.46 17.68 1.38
CA GLN A 132 -11.92 19.06 1.43
C GLN A 132 -12.83 19.41 0.23
N ARG A 133 -13.04 18.45 -0.69
CA ARG A 133 -13.86 18.63 -1.92
C ARG A 133 -15.00 17.60 -1.92
N PRO A 134 -16.11 17.90 -1.22
CA PRO A 134 -17.24 16.99 -1.12
C PRO A 134 -18.10 17.03 -2.39
N SER A 135 -17.54 16.61 -3.52
CA SER A 135 -18.24 16.48 -4.80
C SER A 135 -18.58 15.01 -5.11
N THR A 136 -19.54 14.77 -5.99
CA THR A 136 -20.02 13.41 -6.33
C THR A 136 -19.00 12.58 -7.10
N ASP A 137 -18.05 13.21 -7.77
CA ASP A 137 -16.92 12.59 -8.48
C ASP A 137 -15.80 12.16 -7.52
N VAL A 138 -15.76 12.71 -6.31
CA VAL A 138 -14.83 12.33 -5.24
C VAL A 138 -15.48 11.36 -4.27
N ILE A 139 -16.67 11.70 -3.76
CA ILE A 139 -17.46 10.86 -2.85
C ILE A 139 -18.52 10.14 -3.68
N THR A 140 -18.07 9.13 -4.42
CA THR A 140 -18.92 8.37 -5.33
C THR A 140 -19.94 7.51 -4.58
N GLY A 141 -20.96 7.04 -5.32
CA GLY A 141 -21.93 6.10 -4.75
C GLY A 141 -21.30 4.81 -4.23
N LEU A 142 -20.25 4.30 -4.90
CA LEU A 142 -19.52 3.11 -4.46
C LEU A 142 -18.79 3.36 -3.13
N ILE A 143 -18.10 4.49 -2.99
CA ILE A 143 -17.43 4.87 -1.75
C ILE A 143 -18.45 5.02 -0.61
N LYS A 144 -19.56 5.72 -0.85
CA LYS A 144 -20.60 5.92 0.17
C LYS A 144 -21.26 4.63 0.64
N ASN A 145 -21.48 3.69 -0.27
CA ASN A 145 -22.09 2.40 0.06
C ASN A 145 -21.17 1.51 0.91
N ASN A 146 -19.86 1.66 0.73
CA ASN A 146 -18.86 0.84 1.41
C ASN A 146 -18.25 1.51 2.65
N ILE A 147 -18.39 2.84 2.80
CA ILE A 147 -17.98 3.60 3.99
C ILE A 147 -19.24 4.23 4.62
N PRO A 148 -20.00 3.46 5.41
CA PRO A 148 -21.29 3.91 5.93
C PRO A 148 -21.17 4.88 7.10
N SER A 149 -20.08 4.83 7.87
CA SER A 149 -19.86 5.77 8.99
C SER A 149 -19.19 7.03 8.47
N ARG A 150 -19.81 8.19 8.76
CA ARG A 150 -19.39 9.46 8.17
C ARG A 150 -19.32 10.56 9.20
N ILE A 151 -18.44 11.51 8.94
CA ILE A 151 -18.31 12.75 9.71
C ILE A 151 -18.34 13.90 8.71
N ALA A 152 -19.17 14.91 8.97
CA ALA A 152 -19.12 16.18 8.25
C ALA A 152 -18.81 17.31 9.22
N PHE A 153 -17.77 18.05 8.94
CA PHE A 153 -17.53 19.36 9.53
C PHE A 153 -18.36 20.43 8.81
N ALA A 154 -18.23 21.69 9.21
CA ALA A 154 -18.92 22.80 8.56
C ALA A 154 -18.58 22.85 7.05
N VAL A 155 -19.59 22.90 6.22
CA VAL A 155 -19.52 22.99 4.77
C VAL A 155 -20.20 24.25 4.24
N ALA A 156 -19.87 24.66 3.01
CA ALA A 156 -20.39 25.90 2.44
C ALA A 156 -21.86 25.81 2.01
N SER A 157 -22.33 24.62 1.62
CA SER A 157 -23.67 24.46 1.04
C SER A 157 -24.42 23.24 1.53
N GLN A 158 -25.75 23.27 1.35
CA GLN A 158 -26.60 22.08 1.59
C GLN A 158 -26.30 20.95 0.62
N ILE A 159 -25.76 21.24 -0.56
CA ILE A 159 -25.38 20.22 -1.56
C ILE A 159 -24.19 19.43 -0.99
N ASP A 160 -23.20 20.11 -0.46
CA ASP A 160 -22.01 19.47 0.17
C ASP A 160 -22.42 18.61 1.35
N SER A 161 -23.35 19.11 2.22
CA SER A 161 -23.88 18.32 3.34
C SER A 161 -24.55 17.04 2.85
N ARG A 162 -25.37 17.11 1.80
CA ARG A 162 -26.00 15.92 1.21
C ARG A 162 -25.01 14.99 0.54
N THR A 163 -23.99 15.53 -0.09
CA THR A 163 -22.95 14.69 -0.71
C THR A 163 -22.26 13.82 0.34
N ILE A 164 -22.00 14.34 1.54
CA ILE A 164 -21.34 13.60 2.63
C ILE A 164 -22.34 12.72 3.38
N LEU A 165 -23.46 13.32 3.87
CA LEU A 165 -24.35 12.71 4.86
C LEU A 165 -25.65 12.17 4.29
N ASP A 166 -25.90 12.34 3.00
CA ASP A 166 -27.20 12.14 2.33
C ASP A 166 -28.34 13.01 2.88
N GLN A 167 -28.03 13.97 3.75
CA GLN A 167 -28.98 14.89 4.37
C GLN A 167 -28.37 16.28 4.62
N ARG A 168 -29.23 17.25 4.92
CA ARG A 168 -28.84 18.63 5.24
C ARG A 168 -28.38 18.71 6.70
N GLY A 169 -27.66 19.76 7.04
CA GLY A 169 -27.33 20.12 8.42
C GLY A 169 -25.88 20.55 8.63
N ALA A 170 -24.92 20.01 7.89
CA ALA A 170 -23.52 20.38 8.03
C ALA A 170 -23.23 21.85 7.62
N GLU A 171 -24.06 22.42 6.75
CA GLU A 171 -24.01 23.85 6.39
C GLU A 171 -24.37 24.80 7.51
N ARG A 172 -24.92 24.28 8.62
CA ARG A 172 -25.33 25.07 9.81
C ARG A 172 -24.36 24.96 10.96
N LEU A 173 -23.28 24.19 10.79
CA LEU A 173 -22.27 24.00 11.81
C LEU A 173 -21.42 25.27 11.97
N LEU A 174 -20.92 25.48 13.20
CA LEU A 174 -20.20 26.70 13.59
C LEU A 174 -18.73 26.70 13.19
N GLY A 175 -18.20 25.59 12.66
CA GLY A 175 -16.77 25.40 12.41
C GLY A 175 -15.98 25.07 13.68
N LYS A 176 -14.64 25.17 13.60
CA LYS A 176 -13.73 24.91 14.75
C LYS A 176 -13.93 23.57 15.43
N GLY A 177 -14.18 22.51 14.63
CA GLY A 177 -14.39 21.14 15.15
C GLY A 177 -15.84 20.79 15.48
N ASP A 178 -16.79 21.70 15.27
CA ASP A 178 -18.22 21.37 15.31
C ASP A 178 -18.56 20.47 14.14
N MET A 179 -19.14 19.30 14.39
CA MET A 179 -19.31 18.25 13.37
C MET A 179 -20.63 17.49 13.57
N LEU A 180 -21.10 16.89 12.49
CA LEU A 180 -22.13 15.85 12.49
C LEU A 180 -21.47 14.49 12.33
N TYR A 181 -21.62 13.63 13.33
CA TYR A 181 -21.18 12.25 13.33
C TYR A 181 -22.34 11.32 13.01
N PHE A 182 -22.19 10.55 11.95
CA PHE A 182 -23.22 9.63 11.46
C PHE A 182 -22.62 8.21 11.36
N PRO A 183 -22.65 7.44 12.46
CA PRO A 183 -22.15 6.06 12.47
C PRO A 183 -23.14 5.11 11.77
N MET A 184 -22.62 3.99 11.31
CA MET A 184 -23.42 2.91 10.75
C MET A 184 -24.42 2.38 11.80
N GLY A 185 -25.70 2.24 11.39
CA GLY A 185 -26.77 1.72 12.23
C GLY A 185 -27.62 2.80 12.90
N GLU A 186 -27.20 4.05 12.86
CA GLU A 186 -28.02 5.18 13.33
C GLU A 186 -28.93 5.71 12.22
N SER A 187 -30.09 6.24 12.59
CA SER A 187 -31.07 6.84 11.66
C SER A 187 -30.83 8.33 11.41
N SER A 188 -30.06 8.98 12.29
CA SER A 188 -29.75 10.41 12.22
C SER A 188 -28.36 10.70 12.79
N PRO A 189 -27.66 11.72 12.27
CA PRO A 189 -26.35 12.09 12.80
C PRO A 189 -26.46 12.76 14.16
N THR A 190 -25.48 12.53 14.99
CA THR A 190 -25.29 13.20 16.28
C THR A 190 -24.33 14.38 16.10
N ARG A 191 -24.70 15.56 16.66
CA ARG A 191 -23.80 16.71 16.69
C ARG A 191 -22.77 16.54 17.78
N VAL A 192 -21.50 16.68 17.43
CA VAL A 192 -20.35 16.47 18.32
C VAL A 192 -19.38 17.64 18.18
N GLN A 193 -18.78 18.07 19.30
CA GLN A 193 -17.67 19.03 19.28
C GLN A 193 -16.35 18.30 19.33
N GLY A 194 -15.54 18.44 18.28
CA GLY A 194 -14.16 17.93 18.24
C GLY A 194 -13.22 18.73 19.15
N CYS A 195 -12.24 18.06 19.72
CA CYS A 195 -11.19 18.72 20.49
C CYS A 195 -10.27 19.52 19.56
N PHE A 196 -9.86 20.70 20.00
CA PHE A 196 -8.78 21.43 19.35
C PHE A 196 -7.43 20.85 19.78
N VAL A 197 -6.57 20.54 18.80
CA VAL A 197 -5.19 20.08 19.01
C VAL A 197 -4.29 21.05 18.27
N ASN A 198 -3.32 21.65 18.95
CA ASN A 198 -2.40 22.61 18.33
C ASN A 198 -1.12 21.91 17.84
N ASP A 199 -0.37 22.60 16.96
CA ASP A 199 0.84 22.07 16.33
C ASP A 199 1.93 21.67 17.36
N ASN A 200 2.03 22.40 18.48
CA ASN A 200 2.98 22.09 19.55
C ASN A 200 2.61 20.77 20.26
N GLU A 201 1.34 20.48 20.42
CA GLU A 201 0.86 19.22 20.99
C GLU A 201 1.13 18.06 20.04
N ILE A 202 0.87 18.25 18.74
CA ILE A 202 1.20 17.28 17.69
C ILE A 202 2.70 17.00 17.68
N LYS A 203 3.53 18.05 17.68
CA LYS A 203 4.99 17.91 17.71
C LYS A 203 5.47 17.12 18.93
N ARG A 204 4.99 17.47 20.12
CA ARG A 204 5.35 16.72 21.36
C ARG A 204 4.93 15.24 21.28
N LEU A 205 3.78 14.96 20.68
CA LEU A 205 3.32 13.59 20.46
C LEU A 205 4.24 12.83 19.51
N ILE A 206 4.62 13.45 18.39
CA ILE A 206 5.51 12.86 17.40
C ILE A 206 6.90 12.60 18.00
N ASP A 207 7.46 13.58 18.68
CA ASP A 207 8.78 13.47 19.35
C ASP A 207 8.76 12.36 20.40
N TYR A 208 7.70 12.26 21.20
CA TYR A 208 7.52 11.17 22.14
C TYR A 208 7.50 9.80 21.47
N CYS A 209 6.81 9.66 20.35
CA CYS A 209 6.78 8.39 19.60
C CYS A 209 8.15 8.04 19.00
N LYS A 210 8.84 9.02 18.40
CA LYS A 210 10.18 8.83 17.80
C LYS A 210 11.24 8.44 18.84
N ASN A 211 11.14 8.98 20.03
CA ASN A 211 12.09 8.69 21.11
C ASN A 211 11.93 7.27 21.71
N GLN A 212 10.82 6.59 21.44
CA GLN A 212 10.58 5.23 21.96
C GLN A 212 11.25 4.14 21.11
N ALA A 213 11.27 4.30 19.80
CA ALA A 213 11.86 3.33 18.86
C ALA A 213 12.10 3.98 17.49
N THR A 214 13.11 3.47 16.78
CA THR A 214 13.34 3.83 15.37
C THR A 214 12.28 3.21 14.47
N ALA A 215 11.82 3.97 13.48
CA ALA A 215 10.91 3.45 12.46
C ALA A 215 11.59 2.32 11.67
N LYS A 216 10.93 1.19 11.59
CA LYS A 216 11.31 0.06 10.72
C LYS A 216 10.22 -0.08 9.67
N TYR A 217 10.51 0.40 8.48
CA TYR A 217 9.59 0.30 7.36
C TYR A 217 9.57 -1.12 6.81
N ASP A 218 8.43 -1.50 6.25
CA ASP A 218 8.26 -2.79 5.58
C ASP A 218 8.74 -2.67 4.13
N SER A 219 9.72 -3.48 3.75
CA SER A 219 10.33 -3.46 2.41
C SER A 219 9.31 -3.67 1.29
N THR A 220 8.24 -4.41 1.56
CA THR A 220 7.17 -4.67 0.60
C THR A 220 6.33 -3.42 0.30
N PHE A 221 6.23 -2.50 1.26
CA PHE A 221 5.60 -1.20 1.07
C PHE A 221 6.59 -0.14 0.53
N GLU A 222 7.89 -0.27 0.82
CA GLU A 222 8.94 0.64 0.31
C GLU A 222 9.23 0.42 -1.18
N SER A 223 9.20 -0.81 -1.68
CA SER A 223 9.45 -1.13 -3.11
C SER A 223 8.46 -0.41 -4.04
N VAL A 224 7.24 -0.14 -3.57
CA VAL A 224 6.25 0.71 -4.25
C VAL A 224 6.75 2.15 -4.40
N SER A 225 7.53 2.64 -3.43
CA SER A 225 8.05 4.00 -3.44
C SER A 225 9.22 4.20 -4.41
N GLN A 226 9.97 3.15 -4.74
CA GLN A 226 11.16 3.21 -5.59
C GLN A 226 10.86 3.03 -7.08
N ASN A 227 9.85 2.24 -7.45
CA ASN A 227 9.54 1.91 -8.85
C ASN A 227 8.94 3.05 -9.70
N THR A 228 8.63 4.21 -9.13
CA THR A 228 8.10 5.37 -9.88
C THR A 228 9.09 6.50 -10.11
N SER A 229 10.35 6.39 -9.63
CA SER A 229 11.39 7.38 -9.86
C SER A 229 12.26 7.15 -11.10
N SER A 230 11.99 6.12 -11.90
CA SER A 230 12.71 5.84 -13.16
C SER A 230 11.93 6.27 -14.40
N GLY A 231 11.49 7.51 -14.39
CA GLY A 231 11.09 8.25 -15.58
C GLY A 231 12.10 9.35 -15.86
N SER A 232 13.19 9.01 -16.54
CA SER A 232 14.27 9.82 -17.09
C SER A 232 15.61 9.72 -16.32
N GLY A 233 16.60 9.12 -16.99
CA GLY A 233 18.03 9.33 -16.72
C GLY A 233 18.71 8.17 -15.99
N ASN A 234 19.34 7.34 -16.81
CA ASN A 234 20.62 6.65 -16.60
C ASN A 234 21.12 6.57 -15.13
N SER A 235 21.12 5.38 -14.53
CA SER A 235 22.26 4.89 -13.76
C SER A 235 21.97 3.63 -12.95
N ALA A 236 22.85 2.69 -13.11
CA ALA A 236 23.41 1.75 -12.14
C ALA A 236 22.54 0.65 -11.53
N VAL A 237 22.79 -0.54 -12.02
CA VAL A 237 23.08 -1.82 -11.35
C VAL A 237 22.88 -1.81 -9.82
N GLY A 238 21.88 -2.58 -9.38
CA GLY A 238 21.68 -2.96 -7.98
C GLY A 238 20.47 -3.88 -7.82
N GLY A 239 20.70 -5.20 -7.87
CA GLY A 239 20.05 -6.34 -7.30
C GLY A 239 18.53 -6.33 -7.08
N ASP A 240 17.84 -7.09 -7.88
CA ASP A 240 16.95 -8.13 -7.42
C ASP A 240 16.94 -9.20 -8.51
N ASP A 241 17.40 -10.37 -8.19
CA ASP A 241 17.26 -11.53 -9.05
C ASP A 241 15.76 -11.76 -9.23
N ASP A 242 15.25 -11.44 -10.41
CA ASP A 242 13.95 -11.93 -10.85
C ASP A 242 14.03 -13.46 -10.75
N ASP A 243 13.17 -14.09 -9.97
CA ASP A 243 13.18 -15.54 -9.73
C ASP A 243 13.27 -16.36 -11.02
N ALA A 244 12.84 -15.79 -12.14
CA ALA A 244 12.93 -16.38 -13.46
C ALA A 244 14.22 -16.03 -14.22
N TYR A 245 15.15 -15.24 -13.65
CA TYR A 245 16.36 -14.85 -14.37
C TYR A 245 17.22 -16.05 -14.75
N ASN A 246 17.44 -16.96 -13.83
CA ASN A 246 18.24 -18.17 -14.04
C ASN A 246 17.63 -19.07 -15.11
N ASP A 247 16.31 -19.21 -15.12
CA ASP A 247 15.58 -19.97 -16.14
C ASP A 247 15.72 -19.34 -17.54
N VAL A 248 15.72 -18.00 -17.61
CA VAL A 248 15.93 -17.26 -18.87
C VAL A 248 17.37 -17.36 -19.35
N VAL A 249 18.36 -17.35 -18.45
CA VAL A 249 19.77 -17.58 -18.77
C VAL A 249 19.99 -18.99 -19.35
N GLU A 250 19.46 -20.01 -18.67
CA GLU A 250 19.55 -21.39 -19.12
C GLU A 250 18.91 -21.58 -20.51
N PHE A 251 17.72 -21.02 -20.71
CA PHE A 251 17.05 -21.03 -22.00
C PHE A 251 17.85 -20.30 -23.08
N ALA A 252 18.48 -19.16 -22.75
CA ALA A 252 19.34 -18.42 -23.69
C ALA A 252 20.52 -19.28 -24.12
N ILE A 253 21.21 -19.93 -23.19
CA ILE A 253 22.38 -20.78 -23.46
C ILE A 253 21.98 -21.98 -24.32
N GLN A 254 20.85 -22.64 -24.02
CA GLN A 254 20.34 -23.78 -24.77
C GLN A 254 19.98 -23.41 -26.23
N THR A 255 19.43 -22.20 -26.42
CA THR A 255 18.92 -21.77 -27.73
C THR A 255 20.01 -21.12 -28.62
N GLY A 256 21.10 -20.62 -28.00
CA GLY A 256 22.20 -19.93 -28.68
C GLY A 256 21.83 -18.53 -29.21
N LYS A 257 20.55 -18.20 -29.27
CA LYS A 257 20.00 -16.89 -29.71
C LYS A 257 18.77 -16.56 -28.92
N ILE A 258 18.64 -15.32 -28.46
CA ILE A 258 17.50 -14.87 -27.63
C ILE A 258 16.98 -13.51 -28.10
N SER A 259 15.69 -13.28 -27.90
CA SER A 259 15.04 -12.00 -28.16
C SER A 259 13.91 -11.76 -27.13
N ALA A 260 13.51 -10.50 -26.94
CA ALA A 260 12.39 -10.17 -26.06
C ALA A 260 11.12 -10.95 -26.45
N SER A 261 10.83 -11.12 -27.74
CA SER A 261 9.67 -11.90 -28.22
C SER A 261 9.76 -13.39 -27.89
N LEU A 262 10.95 -13.97 -27.87
CA LEU A 262 11.17 -15.36 -27.47
C LEU A 262 10.94 -15.53 -25.98
N ILE A 263 11.45 -14.60 -25.16
CA ILE A 263 11.22 -14.59 -23.69
C ILE A 263 9.73 -14.44 -23.40
N GLN A 264 9.04 -13.49 -24.04
CA GLN A 264 7.59 -13.30 -23.86
C GLN A 264 6.81 -14.58 -24.12
N ARG A 265 7.11 -15.24 -25.24
CA ARG A 265 6.38 -16.45 -25.65
C ARG A 265 6.69 -17.66 -24.76
N ARG A 266 7.93 -17.84 -24.32
CA ARG A 266 8.36 -19.00 -23.53
C ARG A 266 7.93 -18.89 -22.08
N PHE A 267 8.11 -17.70 -21.48
CA PHE A 267 7.87 -17.46 -20.06
C PHE A 267 6.55 -16.72 -19.77
N ARG A 268 5.78 -16.40 -20.81
CA ARG A 268 4.52 -15.62 -20.73
C ARG A 268 4.70 -14.25 -20.05
N PHE A 269 5.84 -13.62 -20.24
CA PHE A 269 6.15 -12.31 -19.70
C PHE A 269 5.49 -11.20 -20.52
N GLY A 270 5.09 -10.10 -19.86
CA GLY A 270 4.76 -8.87 -20.55
C GLY A 270 5.99 -8.25 -21.24
N TYR A 271 5.75 -7.37 -22.22
CA TYR A 271 6.80 -6.74 -23.02
C TYR A 271 7.89 -6.08 -22.15
N ASN A 272 7.48 -5.30 -21.15
CA ASN A 272 8.42 -4.55 -20.29
C ASN A 272 9.32 -5.49 -19.46
N ARG A 273 8.79 -6.61 -18.97
CA ARG A 273 9.58 -7.61 -18.22
C ARG A 273 10.56 -8.33 -19.14
N ALA A 274 10.14 -8.70 -20.34
CA ALA A 274 11.00 -9.35 -21.32
C ALA A 274 12.12 -8.41 -21.83
N ALA A 275 11.82 -7.13 -22.04
CA ALA A 275 12.82 -6.13 -22.41
C ALA A 275 13.85 -5.95 -21.30
N ARG A 276 13.40 -5.81 -20.04
CA ARG A 276 14.30 -5.70 -18.88
C ARG A 276 15.19 -6.94 -18.70
N MET A 277 14.68 -8.14 -18.96
CA MET A 277 15.48 -9.37 -18.97
C MET A 277 16.57 -9.32 -20.05
N MET A 278 16.26 -8.84 -21.24
CA MET A 278 17.25 -8.67 -22.31
C MET A 278 18.34 -7.68 -21.92
N ASP A 279 18.00 -6.59 -21.24
CA ASP A 279 18.95 -5.59 -20.76
C ASP A 279 19.86 -6.17 -19.65
N LEU A 280 19.31 -6.98 -18.76
CA LEU A 280 20.07 -7.69 -17.72
C LEU A 280 21.03 -8.72 -18.30
N LEU A 281 20.61 -9.48 -19.33
CA LEU A 281 21.46 -10.44 -20.02
C LEU A 281 22.62 -9.74 -20.73
N GLU A 282 22.37 -8.57 -21.32
CA GLU A 282 23.44 -7.76 -21.99
C GLU A 282 24.39 -7.16 -20.93
N ALA A 283 23.85 -6.56 -19.85
CA ALA A 283 24.66 -5.97 -18.78
C ALA A 283 25.58 -6.98 -18.09
N ARG A 284 25.17 -8.25 -18.03
CA ARG A 284 25.98 -9.36 -17.47
C ARG A 284 26.84 -10.08 -18.53
N GLY A 285 26.85 -9.58 -19.75
CA GLY A 285 27.70 -10.14 -20.84
C GLY A 285 27.26 -11.52 -21.37
N ILE A 286 26.01 -11.93 -21.07
CA ILE A 286 25.49 -13.23 -21.53
C ILE A 286 25.09 -13.16 -23.02
N VAL A 287 24.60 -12.01 -23.48
CA VAL A 287 24.19 -11.77 -24.84
C VAL A 287 24.93 -10.56 -25.45
N GLY A 288 25.10 -10.56 -26.75
CA GLY A 288 25.70 -9.46 -27.49
C GLY A 288 24.81 -8.21 -27.56
N PRO A 289 25.36 -7.06 -28.01
CA PRO A 289 24.65 -5.80 -28.10
C PRO A 289 23.48 -5.87 -29.09
N GLN A 290 22.54 -4.95 -28.94
CA GLN A 290 21.37 -4.89 -29.80
C GLN A 290 21.73 -4.64 -31.27
N ASN A 291 21.21 -5.50 -32.13
CA ASN A 291 21.39 -5.36 -33.59
C ASN A 291 20.01 -5.33 -34.29
N GLY A 292 19.33 -4.20 -34.22
CA GLY A 292 17.98 -4.01 -34.74
C GLY A 292 16.93 -4.90 -34.03
N SER A 293 16.03 -5.49 -34.80
CA SER A 293 14.97 -6.39 -34.32
C SER A 293 15.35 -7.88 -34.35
N LYS A 294 16.58 -8.22 -34.70
CA LYS A 294 17.03 -9.62 -34.79
C LYS A 294 17.31 -10.21 -33.41
N PRO A 295 17.15 -11.55 -33.25
CA PRO A 295 17.57 -12.21 -32.02
C PRO A 295 19.08 -12.01 -31.77
N ARG A 296 19.44 -11.72 -30.48
CA ARG A 296 20.84 -11.52 -30.09
C ARG A 296 21.55 -12.87 -29.90
N GLU A 297 22.82 -12.91 -30.22
CA GLU A 297 23.64 -14.10 -30.01
C GLU A 297 24.06 -14.22 -28.54
N VAL A 298 24.09 -15.46 -28.03
CA VAL A 298 24.54 -15.76 -26.68
C VAL A 298 26.06 -15.94 -26.72
N LEU A 299 26.75 -15.19 -25.85
CA LEU A 299 28.21 -15.14 -25.80
C LEU A 299 28.81 -16.21 -24.87
N VAL A 300 28.01 -16.75 -23.94
CA VAL A 300 28.41 -17.74 -22.93
C VAL A 300 28.07 -19.14 -23.45
N LYS A 301 29.03 -20.07 -23.42
CA LYS A 301 28.84 -21.51 -23.72
C LYS A 301 28.86 -22.29 -22.42
N LEU A 302 28.00 -23.31 -22.29
CA LEU A 302 28.13 -24.30 -21.21
C LEU A 302 29.47 -25.03 -21.38
N GLU A 303 30.36 -24.91 -20.40
CA GLU A 303 31.44 -25.87 -20.25
C GLU A 303 30.85 -27.24 -19.97
N LYS A 304 31.01 -28.18 -20.89
CA LYS A 304 30.75 -29.58 -20.62
C LYS A 304 31.80 -30.02 -19.60
N ASN A 305 31.37 -30.26 -18.36
CA ASN A 305 32.18 -31.09 -17.48
C ASN A 305 32.20 -32.51 -18.06
N ASP A 306 33.30 -32.83 -18.71
CA ASP A 306 33.66 -34.20 -19.01
C ASP A 306 33.87 -34.89 -17.65
N VAL A 307 32.90 -35.67 -17.22
CA VAL A 307 33.13 -36.71 -16.22
C VAL A 307 33.64 -37.91 -17.00
N GLU A 308 34.96 -38.04 -17.04
CA GLU A 308 35.61 -39.30 -17.35
C GLU A 308 35.45 -40.28 -16.19
N GLU A 309 35.20 -41.51 -16.51
CA GLU A 309 34.99 -42.77 -15.82
C GLU A 309 35.52 -42.96 -14.39
#